data_252cc67a96f508b845ac8f4ce695fc9f
#
_entry.id   252cc67a96f508b845ac8f4ce695fc9f
#
_cell.length_a   1.000
_cell.length_b   1.000
_cell.length_c   1.000
_cell.angle_alpha   90.00
_cell.angle_beta   90.00
_cell.angle_gamma   90.00
#
_symmetry.space_group_name_H-M   'P 1'
#
loop_
_entity.id
_entity.type
_entity.pdbx_description
1 polymer ?
#
loop_
_entity_poly.entity_id
_entity_poly.type
_entity_poly.pdbx_seq_one_letter_code
_entity_poly.pdbx_strand_id
1 'polypeptide(L)'
;MLTITTCKTYPSAPQNLIPVQTQLSNQGIPTQFLPWQETLQSHFILPLAAWDYANFYDEFTQWIKQHKNAFINPAELMLWNSHKGYLCDLQNWGINVIPTLICSAKTSEILTALERQDWPRICY
;
A
#
# COMPACT_ATOMS: atom_id res chain seq x y z
N MET A 1 -18.68 0.43 12.31
CA MET A 1 -18.41 -0.55 11.24
C MET A 1 -17.01 -0.27 10.71
N LEU A 2 -16.18 -1.31 10.58
CA LEU A 2 -14.85 -1.25 10.00
C LEU A 2 -14.92 -1.54 8.49
N THR A 3 -14.31 -0.69 7.67
CA THR A 3 -14.17 -0.92 6.24
C THR A 3 -12.74 -1.38 5.93
N ILE A 4 -12.60 -2.60 5.44
CA ILE A 4 -11.36 -3.11 4.86
C ILE A 4 -11.39 -2.78 3.37
N THR A 5 -10.41 -2.01 2.89
CA THR A 5 -10.46 -1.62 1.48
C THR A 5 -9.90 -2.68 0.57
N THR A 6 -10.61 -2.85 -0.53
CA THR A 6 -10.20 -3.57 -1.74
C THR A 6 -9.87 -2.56 -2.85
N CYS A 7 -9.89 -2.98 -4.10
CA CYS A 7 -9.77 -2.12 -5.27
C CYS A 7 -10.84 -2.47 -6.33
N LYS A 8 -11.08 -1.58 -7.26
CA LYS A 8 -12.09 -1.81 -8.32
C LYS A 8 -11.81 -3.04 -9.17
N THR A 9 -10.54 -3.35 -9.39
CA THR A 9 -10.14 -4.55 -10.13
C THR A 9 -10.48 -5.84 -9.38
N TYR A 10 -10.42 -5.78 -8.05
CA TYR A 10 -10.74 -6.90 -7.16
C TYR A 10 -11.68 -6.40 -6.04
N PRO A 11 -12.97 -6.18 -6.34
CA PRO A 11 -13.89 -5.56 -5.40
C PRO A 11 -14.31 -6.48 -4.26
N SER A 12 -14.23 -7.78 -4.46
CA SER A 12 -14.61 -8.78 -3.46
C SER A 12 -13.51 -8.98 -2.42
N ALA A 13 -13.89 -9.51 -1.26
CA ALA A 13 -12.95 -9.89 -0.22
C ALA A 13 -11.93 -10.92 -0.74
N PRO A 14 -10.62 -10.65 -0.63
CA PRO A 14 -9.61 -11.67 -0.92
C PRO A 14 -9.75 -12.85 0.03
N GLN A 15 -9.56 -14.07 -0.48
CA GLN A 15 -9.74 -15.28 0.33
C GLN A 15 -8.93 -15.30 1.62
N ASN A 16 -7.72 -14.75 1.61
CA ASN A 16 -6.84 -14.64 2.77
C ASN A 16 -7.33 -13.63 3.83
N LEU A 17 -8.26 -12.75 3.49
CA LEU A 17 -8.84 -11.78 4.43
C LEU A 17 -10.23 -12.21 4.97
N ILE A 18 -10.85 -13.24 4.44
CA ILE A 18 -12.11 -13.78 4.95
C ILE A 18 -11.98 -14.26 6.41
N PRO A 19 -10.90 -14.97 6.83
CA PRO A 19 -10.71 -15.33 8.22
C PRO A 19 -10.60 -14.12 9.15
N VAL A 20 -9.98 -13.03 8.68
CA VAL A 20 -9.89 -11.77 9.44
C VAL A 20 -11.28 -11.19 9.68
N GLN A 21 -12.11 -11.11 8.64
CA GLN A 21 -13.50 -10.66 8.76
C GLN A 21 -14.29 -11.51 9.74
N THR A 22 -14.18 -12.84 9.62
CA THR A 22 -14.86 -13.77 10.52
C THR A 22 -14.46 -13.55 11.97
N GLN A 23 -13.17 -13.40 12.24
CA GLN A 23 -12.66 -13.18 13.59
C GLN A 23 -13.12 -11.83 14.17
N LEU A 24 -13.11 -10.77 13.37
CA LEU A 24 -13.62 -9.45 13.78
C LEU A 24 -15.13 -9.52 14.09
N SER A 25 -15.90 -10.21 13.25
CA SER A 25 -17.33 -10.41 13.47
C SER A 25 -17.61 -11.19 14.77
N ASN A 26 -16.83 -12.23 15.07
CA ASN A 26 -16.93 -13.00 16.31
C ASN A 26 -16.63 -12.13 17.56
N GLN A 27 -15.86 -11.07 17.39
CA GLN A 27 -15.57 -10.09 18.45
C GLN A 27 -16.58 -8.92 18.49
N GLY A 28 -17.66 -9.00 17.71
CA GLY A 28 -18.68 -7.96 17.67
C GLY A 28 -18.29 -6.72 16.87
N ILE A 29 -17.26 -6.82 16.02
CA ILE A 29 -16.82 -5.73 15.15
C ILE A 29 -17.39 -5.96 13.74
N PRO A 30 -18.48 -5.26 13.37
CA PRO A 30 -19.05 -5.39 12.04
C PRO A 30 -18.07 -4.85 10.99
N THR A 31 -17.81 -5.67 9.97
CA THR A 31 -16.79 -5.42 8.95
C THR A 31 -17.38 -5.56 7.56
N GLN A 32 -16.98 -4.66 6.66
CA GLN A 32 -17.32 -4.74 5.23
C GLN A 32 -16.05 -4.62 4.36
N PHE A 33 -16.13 -5.11 3.12
CA PHE A 33 -15.13 -4.87 2.10
C PHE A 33 -15.69 -3.91 1.06
N LEU A 34 -14.91 -2.88 0.72
CA LEU A 34 -15.25 -1.91 -0.34
C LEU A 34 -13.98 -1.50 -1.09
N PRO A 35 -14.07 -1.27 -2.40
CA PRO A 35 -13.01 -0.58 -3.13
C PRO A 35 -12.66 0.74 -2.45
N TRP A 36 -11.37 1.06 -2.35
CA TRP A 36 -10.93 2.30 -1.70
C TRP A 36 -11.54 3.56 -2.33
N GLN A 37 -11.85 3.49 -3.63
CA GLN A 37 -12.53 4.56 -4.37
C GLN A 37 -14.00 4.79 -3.93
N GLU A 38 -14.58 3.90 -3.14
CA GLU A 38 -16.00 3.91 -2.75
C GLU A 38 -16.22 4.12 -1.24
N THR A 39 -15.18 4.43 -0.48
CA THR A 39 -15.20 4.50 0.99
C THR A 39 -15.61 5.86 1.57
N LEU A 40 -16.30 6.69 0.82
CA LEU A 40 -16.57 8.10 1.15
C LEU A 40 -17.21 8.38 2.51
N GLN A 41 -17.92 7.41 3.09
CA GLN A 41 -18.65 7.57 4.37
C GLN A 41 -18.15 6.63 5.47
N SER A 42 -17.00 6.02 5.31
CA SER A 42 -16.46 5.09 6.30
C SER A 42 -15.81 5.83 7.46
N HIS A 43 -16.18 5.46 8.70
CA HIS A 43 -15.60 6.05 9.92
C HIS A 43 -14.28 5.39 10.35
N PHE A 44 -14.09 4.11 10.00
CA PHE A 44 -12.87 3.37 10.28
C PHE A 44 -12.45 2.63 9.02
N ILE A 45 -11.25 2.92 8.54
CA ILE A 45 -10.72 2.38 7.29
C ILE A 45 -9.40 1.65 7.56
N LEU A 46 -9.31 0.41 7.07
CA LEU A 46 -8.11 -0.41 7.11
C LEU A 46 -7.74 -0.84 5.67
N PRO A 47 -6.73 -0.22 5.05
CA PRO A 47 -6.36 -0.50 3.66
C PRO A 47 -5.45 -1.73 3.59
N LEU A 48 -6.04 -2.91 3.42
CA LEU A 48 -5.30 -4.18 3.30
C LEU A 48 -5.20 -4.72 1.86
N ALA A 49 -6.10 -4.32 0.97
CA ALA A 49 -6.17 -4.86 -0.38
C ALA A 49 -6.39 -3.80 -1.48
N ALA A 50 -5.92 -2.61 -1.28
CA ALA A 50 -5.92 -1.52 -2.26
C ALA A 50 -4.81 -1.72 -3.31
N TRP A 51 -4.72 -2.89 -3.94
CA TRP A 51 -3.54 -3.34 -4.71
C TRP A 51 -3.30 -2.55 -6.00
N ASP A 52 -4.31 -1.87 -6.52
CA ASP A 52 -4.21 -1.06 -7.74
C ASP A 52 -3.71 0.37 -7.50
N TYR A 53 -3.41 0.74 -6.25
CA TYR A 53 -3.08 2.11 -5.88
C TYR A 53 -1.90 2.70 -6.67
N ALA A 54 -0.94 1.86 -7.07
CA ALA A 54 0.22 2.31 -7.84
C ALA A 54 -0.16 2.82 -9.25
N ASN A 55 -1.26 2.30 -9.82
CA ASN A 55 -1.79 2.75 -11.11
C ASN A 55 -2.61 4.05 -11.00
N PHE A 56 -3.01 4.41 -9.77
CA PHE A 56 -3.85 5.58 -9.45
C PHE A 56 -3.22 6.37 -8.30
N TYR A 57 -1.91 6.59 -8.37
CA TYR A 57 -1.13 7.09 -7.24
C TYR A 57 -1.60 8.46 -6.73
N ASP A 58 -1.90 9.39 -7.63
CA ASP A 58 -2.34 10.74 -7.27
C ASP A 58 -3.71 10.70 -6.60
N GLU A 59 -4.65 9.94 -7.16
CA GLU A 59 -5.98 9.76 -6.58
C GLU A 59 -5.91 9.06 -5.22
N PHE A 60 -5.04 8.05 -5.09
CA PHE A 60 -4.85 7.33 -3.83
C PHE A 60 -4.26 8.24 -2.74
N THR A 61 -3.28 9.06 -3.08
CA THR A 61 -2.70 10.01 -2.12
C THR A 61 -3.68 11.10 -1.72
N GLN A 62 -4.53 11.57 -2.63
CA GLN A 62 -5.62 12.48 -2.31
C GLN A 62 -6.66 11.83 -1.41
N TRP A 63 -7.06 10.59 -1.71
CA TRP A 63 -7.97 9.81 -0.88
C TRP A 63 -7.43 9.65 0.56
N ILE A 64 -6.15 9.34 0.74
CA ILE A 64 -5.53 9.28 2.07
C ILE A 64 -5.66 10.62 2.80
N LYS A 65 -5.35 11.73 2.15
CA LYS A 65 -5.43 13.07 2.75
C LYS A 65 -6.86 13.45 3.15
N GLN A 66 -7.84 13.11 2.30
CA GLN A 66 -9.26 13.40 2.55
C GLN A 66 -9.83 12.61 3.73
N HIS A 67 -9.38 11.37 3.92
CA HIS A 67 -9.89 10.46 4.94
C HIS A 67 -8.94 10.29 6.15
N LYS A 68 -7.99 11.20 6.35
CA LYS A 68 -6.90 11.07 7.33
C LYS A 68 -7.34 10.69 8.74
N ASN A 69 -8.53 11.11 9.16
CA ASN A 69 -9.09 10.85 10.49
C ASN A 69 -9.87 9.52 10.58
N ALA A 70 -10.08 8.84 9.46
CA ALA A 70 -10.81 7.58 9.41
C ALA A 70 -9.88 6.36 9.41
N PHE A 71 -8.60 6.54 9.12
CA PHE A 71 -7.66 5.42 9.06
C PHE A 71 -7.25 4.94 10.44
N ILE A 72 -7.14 3.61 10.58
CA ILE A 72 -6.55 2.98 11.77
C ILE A 72 -5.04 3.27 11.82
N ASN A 73 -4.35 3.19 10.68
CA ASN A 73 -2.96 3.60 10.56
C ASN A 73 -2.86 5.11 10.30
N PRO A 74 -1.86 5.82 10.86
CA PRO A 74 -1.66 7.24 10.57
C PRO A 74 -1.52 7.51 9.07
N ALA A 75 -2.24 8.52 8.58
CA ALA A 75 -2.24 8.87 7.16
C ALA A 75 -0.84 9.24 6.65
N GLU A 76 -0.05 9.91 7.48
CA GLU A 76 1.34 10.28 7.19
C GLU A 76 2.22 9.04 6.96
N LEU A 77 2.04 8.01 7.77
CA LEU A 77 2.75 6.73 7.61
C LEU A 77 2.34 6.03 6.31
N MET A 78 1.06 6.08 5.97
CA MET A 78 0.56 5.51 4.72
C MET A 78 1.12 6.25 3.50
N LEU A 79 1.15 7.58 3.53
CA LEU A 79 1.72 8.40 2.46
C LEU A 79 3.21 8.13 2.29
N TRP A 80 3.96 8.07 3.37
CA TRP A 80 5.39 7.73 3.35
C TRP A 80 5.64 6.33 2.77
N ASN A 81 4.84 5.34 3.17
CA ASN A 81 5.00 3.95 2.72
C ASN A 81 4.45 3.70 1.30
N SER A 82 3.61 4.59 0.76
CA SER A 82 2.99 4.41 -0.56
C SER A 82 4.00 4.49 -1.72
N HIS A 83 5.14 5.15 -1.53
CA HIS A 83 6.23 5.21 -2.49
C HIS A 83 7.45 4.46 -1.94
N LYS A 84 8.08 3.61 -2.78
CA LYS A 84 9.21 2.76 -2.34
C LYS A 84 10.46 3.51 -1.87
N GLY A 85 10.48 4.84 -1.98
CA GLY A 85 11.51 5.72 -1.41
C GLY A 85 11.74 5.52 0.09
N TYR A 86 10.74 5.08 0.84
CA TYR A 86 10.89 4.77 2.26
C TYR A 86 12.00 3.75 2.57
N LEU A 87 12.32 2.86 1.62
CA LEU A 87 13.42 1.90 1.78
C LEU A 87 14.77 2.62 1.84
N CYS A 88 14.95 3.69 1.08
CA CYS A 88 16.15 4.53 1.15
C CYS A 88 16.22 5.28 2.50
N ASP A 89 15.08 5.77 2.99
CA ASP A 89 15.02 6.42 4.30
C ASP A 89 15.41 5.45 5.42
N LEU A 90 14.86 4.24 5.41
CA LEU A 90 15.21 3.19 6.37
C LEU A 90 16.70 2.84 6.32
N GLN A 91 17.27 2.73 5.13
CA GLN A 91 18.70 2.47 4.96
C GLN A 91 19.55 3.61 5.54
N ASN A 92 19.16 4.87 5.29
CA ASN A 92 19.84 6.05 5.84
C ASN A 92 19.76 6.11 7.37
N TRP A 93 18.72 5.53 7.97
CA TRP A 93 18.58 5.39 9.43
C TRP A 93 19.33 4.19 10.01
N GLY A 94 20.10 3.45 9.18
CA GLY A 94 20.90 2.30 9.62
C GLY A 94 20.08 1.02 9.80
N ILE A 95 18.85 0.98 9.29
CA ILE A 95 18.02 -0.22 9.32
C ILE A 95 18.39 -1.12 8.14
N ASN A 96 18.58 -2.40 8.41
CA ASN A 96 18.84 -3.37 7.35
C ASN A 96 17.59 -3.55 6.47
N VAL A 97 17.73 -3.19 5.21
CA VAL A 97 16.70 -3.34 4.18
C VAL A 97 17.25 -4.08 2.97
N ILE A 98 16.37 -4.57 2.12
CA ILE A 98 16.78 -5.08 0.80
C ILE A 98 17.43 -3.92 0.04
N PRO A 99 18.64 -4.10 -0.52
CA PRO A 99 19.29 -3.07 -1.32
C PRO A 99 18.35 -2.54 -2.39
N THR A 100 18.09 -1.24 -2.35
CA THR A 100 17.06 -0.60 -3.18
C THR A 100 17.67 0.57 -3.94
N LEU A 101 17.39 0.63 -5.23
CA LEU A 101 17.78 1.72 -6.10
C LEU A 101 16.54 2.34 -6.72
N ILE A 102 16.41 3.65 -6.58
CA ILE A 102 15.35 4.41 -7.23
C ILE A 102 15.94 5.07 -8.48
N CYS A 103 15.36 4.78 -9.61
CA CYS A 103 15.77 5.34 -10.90
C CYS A 103 14.53 5.70 -11.74
N SER A 104 14.74 6.43 -12.83
CA SER A 104 13.67 6.69 -13.79
C SER A 104 13.24 5.42 -14.51
N ALA A 105 12.05 5.44 -15.10
CA ALA A 105 11.51 4.30 -15.87
C ALA A 105 12.19 4.09 -17.25
N LYS A 106 13.27 4.81 -17.56
CA LYS A 106 14.00 4.65 -18.84
C LYS A 106 14.92 3.44 -18.76
N THR A 107 14.77 2.53 -19.69
CA THR A 107 15.55 1.28 -19.74
C THR A 107 17.06 1.50 -19.71
N SER A 108 17.58 2.51 -20.43
CA SER A 108 19.01 2.84 -20.43
C SER A 108 19.52 3.27 -19.05
N GLU A 109 18.75 4.07 -18.33
CA GLU A 109 19.11 4.52 -16.99
C GLU A 109 19.04 3.37 -15.97
N ILE A 110 18.04 2.48 -16.10
CA ILE A 110 17.93 1.26 -15.29
C ILE A 110 19.16 0.36 -15.51
N LEU A 111 19.53 0.09 -16.76
CA LEU A 111 20.69 -0.76 -17.07
C LEU A 111 21.98 -0.15 -16.53
N THR A 112 22.21 1.14 -16.76
CA THR A 112 23.39 1.84 -16.23
C THR A 112 23.44 1.82 -14.70
N ALA A 113 22.29 1.99 -14.05
CA ALA A 113 22.19 1.94 -12.61
C ALA A 113 22.50 0.54 -12.06
N LEU A 114 22.01 -0.52 -12.71
CA LEU A 114 22.28 -1.92 -12.37
C LEU A 114 23.74 -2.31 -12.59
N GLU A 115 24.37 -1.85 -13.67
CA GLU A 115 25.79 -2.12 -13.96
C GLU A 115 26.74 -1.53 -12.90
N ARG A 116 26.35 -0.44 -12.26
CA ARG A 116 27.11 0.19 -11.16
C ARG A 116 26.98 -0.55 -9.83
N GLN A 117 25.99 -1.43 -9.73
CA GLN A 117 25.76 -2.25 -8.55
C GLN A 117 26.30 -3.66 -8.82
N ASP A 118 27.07 -4.20 -7.91
CA ASP A 118 27.53 -5.60 -7.98
C ASP A 118 26.41 -6.55 -7.47
N TRP A 119 25.22 -6.38 -8.05
CA TRP A 119 24.05 -7.18 -7.67
C TRP A 119 23.93 -8.40 -8.59
N PRO A 120 23.60 -9.57 -8.02
CA PRO A 120 23.31 -10.72 -8.86
C PRO A 120 22.14 -10.39 -9.78
N ARG A 121 22.26 -10.73 -11.06
CA ARG A 121 21.17 -10.54 -12.03
C ARG A 121 20.01 -11.44 -11.64
N ILE A 122 18.91 -10.84 -11.22
CA ILE A 122 17.62 -11.52 -11.05
C ILE A 122 16.77 -11.13 -12.26
N CYS A 123 16.52 -12.08 -13.16
CA CYS A 123 15.57 -11.91 -14.27
C CYS A 123 14.25 -12.54 -13.86
N TYR A 124 13.20 -11.73 -13.77
CA TYR A 124 11.82 -12.17 -13.66
C TYR A 124 11.02 -11.60 -14.82
#